data_3aa484c41b3b494d8960b9d35c038ebd
#
_entry.id   3aa484c41b3b494d8960b9d35c038ebd
#
_cell.length_a   1.000
_cell.length_b   1.000
_cell.length_c   1.000
_cell.angle_alpha   90.00
_cell.angle_beta   90.00
_cell.angle_gamma   90.00
#
_symmetry.space_group_name_H-M   'P 1'
#
loop_
_entity.id
_entity.type
_entity.pdbx_description
1 polymer ?
#
loop_
_entity_poly.entity_id
_entity_poly.type
_entity_poly.pdbx_seq_one_letter_code
_entity_poly.pdbx_strand_id
1 'polypeptide(L)'
;FRDGEDVELQSKAGQPLARYFPEIVANVLTLKAPRFVLDGEIVIPVGKQLSFDDLLQRIHPAESRIRKLSQETPGIYLVFDLLVDDKGNALNELPLAKRREKLETFAAKYLKGMEGIRLSPATSEFSRAQRWLRSAGGAMDGVIAKRADLEYRSGDRTGMQKIKLLRTADCVVGGFRYASKGGGLGSLLLGLYDGKGKLDHVGFCSGLTAGLKKELLPKLEAMVEPPGFTGQAPGGPSRWSTERTGDWQPLAPKLVVEVQFDHFTGGRFRHGTRLLRFRPDKAAKECTRKQVDQESRVSPMAVLAGKDSAGKRQSK
;
A
#
# COMPACT_ATOMS: atom_id res chain seq x y z
N PHE A 1 -23.24 3.53 1.34
CA PHE A 1 -24.69 3.61 1.64
C PHE A 1 -25.43 3.96 0.38
N ARG A 2 -26.54 3.27 0.12
CA ARG A 2 -27.51 3.66 -0.88
C ARG A 2 -28.92 3.51 -0.31
N ASP A 3 -29.77 4.51 -0.54
CA ASP A 3 -31.22 4.44 -0.30
C ASP A 3 -31.94 5.22 -1.42
N GLY A 4 -32.61 4.50 -2.31
CA GLY A 4 -33.19 5.08 -3.53
C GLY A 4 -32.13 5.73 -4.43
N GLU A 5 -32.26 7.02 -4.66
CA GLU A 5 -31.32 7.83 -5.45
C GLU A 5 -30.19 8.43 -4.60
N ASP A 6 -30.27 8.32 -3.27
CA ASP A 6 -29.24 8.84 -2.38
C ASP A 6 -28.08 7.84 -2.27
N VAL A 7 -26.87 8.34 -2.55
CA VAL A 7 -25.62 7.58 -2.42
C VAL A 7 -24.64 8.35 -1.55
N GLU A 8 -24.17 7.72 -0.50
CA GLU A 8 -23.16 8.25 0.37
C GLU A 8 -21.93 7.36 0.36
N LEU A 9 -20.75 7.94 0.09
CA LEU A 9 -19.45 7.30 0.25
C LEU A 9 -18.73 7.96 1.42
N GLN A 10 -18.34 7.15 2.41
CA GLN A 10 -17.59 7.60 3.58
C GLN A 10 -16.26 6.86 3.68
N SER A 11 -15.23 7.56 4.15
CA SER A 11 -13.99 6.92 4.59
C SER A 11 -14.21 6.19 5.93
N LYS A 12 -13.26 5.36 6.33
CA LYS A 12 -13.24 4.71 7.66
C LYS A 12 -13.36 5.72 8.82
N ALA A 13 -12.93 6.96 8.62
CA ALA A 13 -13.00 8.04 9.61
C ALA A 13 -14.29 8.89 9.47
N GLY A 14 -15.27 8.44 8.68
CA GLY A 14 -16.52 9.17 8.46
C GLY A 14 -16.40 10.39 7.53
N GLN A 15 -15.25 10.59 6.85
CA GLN A 15 -15.10 11.72 5.93
C GLN A 15 -15.82 11.43 4.61
N PRO A 16 -16.58 12.40 4.05
CA PRO A 16 -17.29 12.21 2.79
C PRO A 16 -16.32 12.06 1.62
N LEU A 17 -16.53 11.04 0.79
CA LEU A 17 -15.68 10.71 -0.35
C LEU A 17 -16.40 10.84 -1.70
N ALA A 18 -17.72 10.99 -1.73
CA ALA A 18 -18.54 10.98 -2.94
C ALA A 18 -18.04 11.97 -4.01
N ARG A 19 -17.69 13.20 -3.61
CA ARG A 19 -17.16 14.20 -4.54
C ARG A 19 -15.86 13.81 -5.23
N TYR A 20 -15.03 12.97 -4.56
CA TYR A 20 -13.72 12.57 -5.08
C TYR A 20 -13.78 11.37 -6.00
N PHE A 21 -14.88 10.62 -5.96
CA PHE A 21 -15.10 9.39 -6.73
C PHE A 21 -16.48 9.38 -7.40
N PRO A 22 -16.77 10.39 -8.27
CA PRO A 22 -18.08 10.51 -8.91
C PRO A 22 -18.42 9.28 -9.78
N GLU A 23 -17.42 8.61 -10.36
CA GLU A 23 -17.60 7.37 -11.12
C GLU A 23 -18.07 6.20 -10.26
N ILE A 24 -17.64 6.13 -9.00
CA ILE A 24 -18.14 5.10 -8.06
C ILE A 24 -19.60 5.40 -7.70
N VAL A 25 -19.94 6.65 -7.44
CA VAL A 25 -21.34 7.06 -7.19
C VAL A 25 -22.22 6.69 -8.39
N ALA A 26 -21.79 7.05 -9.60
CA ALA A 26 -22.51 6.70 -10.83
C ALA A 26 -22.71 5.19 -10.97
N ASN A 27 -21.66 4.38 -10.74
CA ASN A 27 -21.74 2.93 -10.77
C ASN A 27 -22.72 2.37 -9.71
N VAL A 28 -22.73 2.92 -8.50
CA VAL A 28 -23.66 2.52 -7.43
C VAL A 28 -25.11 2.81 -7.85
N LEU A 29 -25.37 3.95 -8.48
CA LEU A 29 -26.71 4.33 -8.94
C LEU A 29 -27.27 3.42 -10.06
N THR A 30 -26.39 2.81 -10.87
CA THR A 30 -26.84 1.86 -11.91
C THR A 30 -27.31 0.51 -11.37
N LEU A 31 -26.98 0.17 -10.13
CA LEU A 31 -27.42 -1.09 -9.54
C LEU A 31 -28.92 -1.11 -9.35
N LYS A 32 -29.55 -2.24 -9.65
CA LYS A 32 -31.01 -2.42 -9.50
C LYS A 32 -31.46 -2.62 -8.04
N ALA A 33 -30.51 -2.76 -7.09
CA ALA A 33 -30.83 -2.84 -5.66
C ALA A 33 -31.21 -1.45 -5.14
N PRO A 34 -32.41 -1.25 -4.56
CA PRO A 34 -32.89 0.08 -4.17
C PRO A 34 -32.18 0.62 -2.92
N ARG A 35 -31.67 -0.24 -2.08
CA ARG A 35 -30.97 0.10 -0.83
C ARG A 35 -29.96 -0.96 -0.47
N PHE A 36 -28.86 -0.55 0.15
CA PHE A 36 -27.84 -1.42 0.74
C PHE A 36 -26.75 -0.62 1.46
N VAL A 37 -26.00 -1.30 2.31
CA VAL A 37 -24.75 -0.78 2.87
C VAL A 37 -23.65 -1.79 2.60
N LEU A 38 -22.63 -1.38 1.83
CA LEU A 38 -21.47 -2.17 1.50
C LEU A 38 -20.23 -1.60 2.19
N ASP A 39 -19.35 -2.46 2.69
CA ASP A 39 -18.00 -2.10 3.10
C ASP A 39 -16.97 -2.62 2.07
N GLY A 40 -15.99 -1.80 1.73
CA GLY A 40 -15.04 -2.10 0.67
C GLY A 40 -13.85 -1.16 0.65
N GLU A 41 -13.03 -1.30 -0.38
CA GLU A 41 -11.87 -0.46 -0.63
C GLU A 41 -11.90 0.09 -2.07
N ILE A 42 -11.66 1.38 -2.23
CA ILE A 42 -11.50 1.98 -3.56
C ILE A 42 -10.04 1.83 -3.97
N VAL A 43 -9.81 1.28 -5.15
CA VAL A 43 -8.50 1.11 -5.75
C VAL A 43 -8.44 1.76 -7.14
N ILE A 44 -7.27 2.26 -7.53
CA ILE A 44 -7.04 2.81 -8.88
C ILE A 44 -6.15 1.85 -9.66
N PRO A 45 -6.68 1.13 -10.67
CA PRO A 45 -5.87 0.30 -11.55
C PRO A 45 -5.11 1.17 -12.56
N VAL A 46 -3.80 0.94 -12.69
CA VAL A 46 -2.95 1.55 -13.72
C VAL A 46 -2.18 0.43 -14.42
N GLY A 47 -2.57 0.12 -15.63
CA GLY A 47 -2.07 -1.05 -16.35
C GLY A 47 -2.37 -2.35 -15.59
N LYS A 48 -1.33 -3.06 -15.17
CA LYS A 48 -1.45 -4.32 -14.42
C LYS A 48 -1.32 -4.17 -12.89
N GLN A 49 -1.15 -2.95 -12.38
CA GLN A 49 -0.91 -2.66 -10.97
C GLN A 49 -2.03 -1.82 -10.35
N LEU A 50 -2.04 -1.74 -9.03
CA LEU A 50 -2.87 -0.81 -8.28
C LEU A 50 -2.00 0.36 -7.82
N SER A 51 -2.40 1.58 -8.17
CA SER A 51 -1.64 2.80 -7.86
C SER A 51 -2.23 3.52 -6.65
N PHE A 52 -1.48 3.53 -5.57
CA PHE A 52 -1.85 4.32 -4.39
C PHE A 52 -1.61 5.82 -4.60
N ASP A 53 -0.60 6.17 -5.38
CA ASP A 53 -0.29 7.58 -5.67
C ASP A 53 -1.42 8.23 -6.48
N ASP A 54 -1.98 7.51 -7.48
CA ASP A 54 -3.13 7.99 -8.23
C ASP A 54 -4.39 8.06 -7.36
N LEU A 55 -4.56 7.11 -6.42
CA LEU A 55 -5.65 7.19 -5.43
C LEU A 55 -5.54 8.47 -4.58
N LEU A 56 -4.35 8.81 -4.09
CA LEU A 56 -4.13 10.02 -3.31
C LEU A 56 -4.34 11.30 -4.12
N GLN A 57 -4.05 11.29 -5.42
CA GLN A 57 -4.28 12.43 -6.30
C GLN A 57 -5.76 12.78 -6.47
N ARG A 58 -6.67 11.83 -6.17
CA ARG A 58 -8.12 12.06 -6.21
C ARG A 58 -8.60 13.04 -5.12
N ILE A 59 -7.94 13.09 -3.98
CA ILE A 59 -8.27 14.02 -2.89
C ILE A 59 -7.73 15.41 -3.26
N HIS A 60 -8.51 16.16 -4.02
CA HIS A 60 -8.10 17.46 -4.55
C HIS A 60 -9.23 18.50 -4.44
N PRO A 61 -8.93 19.80 -4.16
CA PRO A 61 -9.95 20.84 -4.07
C PRO A 61 -10.63 21.17 -5.41
N ALA A 62 -9.89 21.10 -6.54
CA ALA A 62 -10.41 21.47 -7.85
C ALA A 62 -11.25 20.36 -8.47
N GLU A 63 -12.53 20.65 -8.70
CA GLU A 63 -13.50 19.71 -9.29
C GLU A 63 -13.13 19.28 -10.72
N SER A 64 -12.64 20.20 -11.54
CA SER A 64 -12.20 19.91 -12.91
C SER A 64 -11.13 18.82 -12.96
N ARG A 65 -10.18 18.84 -12.01
CA ARG A 65 -9.15 17.79 -11.89
C ARG A 65 -9.76 16.46 -11.46
N ILE A 66 -10.70 16.48 -10.51
CA ILE A 66 -11.40 15.26 -10.06
C ILE A 66 -12.14 14.63 -11.23
N ARG A 67 -12.91 15.41 -12.00
CA ARG A 67 -13.63 14.93 -13.18
C ARG A 67 -12.69 14.34 -14.24
N LYS A 68 -11.58 15.03 -14.52
CA LYS A 68 -10.56 14.52 -15.45
C LYS A 68 -10.02 13.16 -14.99
N LEU A 69 -9.55 13.05 -13.75
CA LEU A 69 -8.99 11.82 -13.20
C LEU A 69 -10.02 10.68 -13.10
N SER A 70 -11.30 10.99 -12.85
CA SER A 70 -12.36 9.97 -12.81
C SER A 70 -12.62 9.32 -14.17
N GLN A 71 -12.26 9.99 -15.27
CA GLN A 71 -12.36 9.48 -16.64
C GLN A 71 -11.06 8.78 -17.10
N GLU A 72 -9.90 9.39 -16.81
CA GLU A 72 -8.60 8.86 -17.24
C GLU A 72 -8.14 7.64 -16.46
N THR A 73 -8.38 7.64 -15.16
CA THR A 73 -7.99 6.58 -14.22
C THR A 73 -9.15 6.25 -13.26
N PRO A 74 -10.24 5.67 -13.75
CA PRO A 74 -11.42 5.41 -12.93
C PRO A 74 -11.11 4.45 -11.78
N GLY A 75 -11.72 4.71 -10.62
CA GLY A 75 -11.63 3.85 -9.46
C GLY A 75 -12.49 2.60 -9.58
N ILE A 76 -12.07 1.55 -8.92
CA ILE A 76 -12.87 0.32 -8.72
C ILE A 76 -13.16 0.20 -7.23
N TYR A 77 -14.43 -0.03 -6.89
CA TYR A 77 -14.86 -0.33 -5.53
C TYR A 77 -14.85 -1.83 -5.31
N LEU A 78 -13.90 -2.31 -4.51
CA LEU A 78 -13.75 -3.72 -4.11
C LEU A 78 -14.53 -3.98 -2.85
N VAL A 79 -15.69 -4.61 -2.94
CA VAL A 79 -16.58 -4.87 -1.82
C VAL A 79 -16.21 -6.17 -1.13
N PHE A 80 -16.14 -6.16 0.20
CA PHE A 80 -15.78 -7.32 1.00
C PHE A 80 -16.74 -7.60 2.18
N ASP A 81 -17.68 -6.71 2.47
CA ASP A 81 -18.74 -6.93 3.46
C ASP A 81 -20.06 -6.29 3.03
N LEU A 82 -21.19 -6.87 3.51
CA LEU A 82 -22.55 -6.37 3.32
C LEU A 82 -23.16 -6.17 4.70
N LEU A 83 -23.51 -4.92 5.03
CA LEU A 83 -24.02 -4.54 6.35
C LEU A 83 -25.52 -4.33 6.39
N VAL A 84 -26.11 -3.95 5.24
CA VAL A 84 -27.55 -3.87 5.04
C VAL A 84 -27.85 -4.48 3.67
N ASP A 85 -28.82 -5.39 3.59
CA ASP A 85 -29.20 -6.05 2.34
C ASP A 85 -30.15 -5.19 1.46
N ASP A 86 -30.52 -5.71 0.28
CA ASP A 86 -31.40 -5.04 -0.69
C ASP A 86 -32.85 -4.86 -0.21
N LYS A 87 -33.23 -5.49 0.91
CA LYS A 87 -34.54 -5.37 1.59
C LYS A 87 -34.50 -4.42 2.79
N GLY A 88 -33.31 -3.89 3.15
CA GLY A 88 -33.11 -3.03 4.30
C GLY A 88 -32.83 -3.75 5.62
N ASN A 89 -32.61 -5.07 5.58
CA ASN A 89 -32.30 -5.82 6.81
C ASN A 89 -30.83 -5.54 7.22
N ALA A 90 -30.63 -5.17 8.48
CA ALA A 90 -29.31 -5.03 9.08
C ALA A 90 -28.65 -6.42 9.26
N LEU A 91 -27.38 -6.52 8.88
CA LEU A 91 -26.60 -7.77 8.92
C LEU A 91 -25.40 -7.69 9.85
N ASN A 92 -25.10 -6.54 10.42
CA ASN A 92 -23.90 -6.26 11.23
C ASN A 92 -23.75 -7.22 12.44
N GLU A 93 -24.85 -7.70 13.02
CA GLU A 93 -24.85 -8.64 14.13
C GLU A 93 -24.64 -10.11 13.70
N LEU A 94 -24.73 -10.40 12.41
CA LEU A 94 -24.48 -11.75 11.91
C LEU A 94 -22.97 -12.05 11.90
N PRO A 95 -22.57 -13.32 12.09
CA PRO A 95 -21.19 -13.75 11.86
C PRO A 95 -20.71 -13.43 10.44
N LEU A 96 -19.41 -13.11 10.28
CA LEU A 96 -18.81 -12.80 8.97
C LEU A 96 -19.13 -13.86 7.91
N ALA A 97 -19.11 -15.15 8.27
CA ALA A 97 -19.45 -16.24 7.34
C ALA A 97 -20.84 -16.02 6.71
N LYS A 98 -21.85 -15.63 7.51
CA LYS A 98 -23.21 -15.39 7.03
C LYS A 98 -23.33 -14.10 6.22
N ARG A 99 -22.65 -13.05 6.63
CA ARG A 99 -22.59 -11.81 5.84
C ARG A 99 -21.94 -12.04 4.49
N ARG A 100 -20.88 -12.87 4.45
CA ARG A 100 -20.18 -13.23 3.21
C ARG A 100 -21.07 -14.02 2.24
N GLU A 101 -21.82 -15.01 2.70
CA GLU A 101 -22.81 -15.75 1.89
C GLU A 101 -23.83 -14.78 1.26
N LYS A 102 -24.35 -13.84 2.07
CA LYS A 102 -25.28 -12.81 1.59
C LYS A 102 -24.64 -11.83 0.60
N LEU A 103 -23.39 -11.42 0.84
CA LEU A 103 -22.65 -10.57 -0.08
C LEU A 103 -22.39 -11.28 -1.43
N GLU A 104 -22.07 -12.55 -1.44
CA GLU A 104 -21.85 -13.33 -2.66
C GLU A 104 -23.18 -13.47 -3.45
N THR A 105 -24.29 -13.69 -2.76
CA THR A 105 -25.63 -13.68 -3.37
C THR A 105 -25.97 -12.31 -3.95
N PHE A 106 -25.73 -11.25 -3.19
CA PHE A 106 -25.90 -9.86 -3.65
C PHE A 106 -25.05 -9.57 -4.88
N ALA A 107 -23.76 -9.95 -4.85
CA ALA A 107 -22.83 -9.72 -5.95
C ALA A 107 -23.25 -10.51 -7.22
N ALA A 108 -23.64 -11.75 -7.08
CA ALA A 108 -24.13 -12.56 -8.21
C ALA A 108 -25.38 -11.95 -8.87
N LYS A 109 -26.26 -11.33 -8.06
CA LYS A 109 -27.50 -10.71 -8.53
C LYS A 109 -27.28 -9.32 -9.15
N TYR A 110 -26.43 -8.48 -8.56
CA TYR A 110 -26.36 -7.06 -8.87
C TYR A 110 -25.02 -6.61 -9.44
N LEU A 111 -23.90 -7.31 -9.17
CA LEU A 111 -22.56 -6.88 -9.60
C LEU A 111 -22.05 -7.61 -10.84
N LYS A 112 -22.80 -8.56 -11.38
CA LYS A 112 -22.39 -9.31 -12.57
C LYS A 112 -22.25 -8.38 -13.78
N GLY A 113 -21.07 -8.37 -14.38
CA GLY A 113 -20.75 -7.51 -15.55
C GLY A 113 -20.40 -6.07 -15.21
N MET A 114 -20.40 -5.69 -13.93
CA MET A 114 -19.96 -4.36 -13.51
C MET A 114 -18.43 -4.25 -13.54
N GLU A 115 -17.89 -3.19 -14.12
CA GLU A 115 -16.46 -2.93 -14.13
C GLU A 115 -15.99 -2.11 -12.92
N GLY A 116 -16.80 -1.15 -12.49
CA GLY A 116 -16.46 -0.20 -11.42
C GLY A 116 -16.76 -0.68 -10.01
N ILE A 117 -17.50 -1.79 -9.83
CA ILE A 117 -17.77 -2.40 -8.51
C ILE A 117 -17.53 -3.90 -8.63
N ARG A 118 -16.69 -4.46 -7.77
CA ARG A 118 -16.32 -5.88 -7.82
C ARG A 118 -16.32 -6.52 -6.45
N LEU A 119 -16.73 -7.78 -6.39
CA LEU A 119 -16.59 -8.58 -5.19
C LEU A 119 -15.09 -8.87 -4.96
N SER A 120 -14.59 -8.56 -3.78
CA SER A 120 -13.25 -8.94 -3.34
C SER A 120 -13.15 -10.46 -3.21
N PRO A 121 -12.10 -11.11 -3.76
CA PRO A 121 -11.92 -12.54 -3.59
C PRO A 121 -11.73 -12.91 -2.12
N ALA A 122 -12.27 -14.05 -1.72
CA ALA A 122 -12.09 -14.61 -0.39
C ALA A 122 -11.81 -16.11 -0.48
N THR A 123 -11.14 -16.66 0.52
CA THR A 123 -10.90 -18.10 0.64
C THR A 123 -10.72 -18.48 2.10
N SER A 124 -11.18 -19.66 2.47
CA SER A 124 -10.86 -20.33 3.73
C SER A 124 -9.61 -21.22 3.62
N GLU A 125 -9.10 -21.44 2.39
CA GLU A 125 -7.92 -22.27 2.16
C GLU A 125 -6.63 -21.47 2.40
N PHE A 126 -5.88 -21.85 3.42
CA PHE A 126 -4.59 -21.22 3.75
C PHE A 126 -3.60 -21.23 2.58
N SER A 127 -3.51 -22.35 1.87
CA SER A 127 -2.63 -22.51 0.70
C SER A 127 -2.95 -21.52 -0.42
N ARG A 128 -4.23 -21.22 -0.65
CA ARG A 128 -4.68 -20.24 -1.64
C ARG A 128 -4.34 -18.81 -1.21
N ALA A 129 -4.57 -18.46 0.04
CA ALA A 129 -4.18 -17.17 0.61
C ALA A 129 -2.65 -16.95 0.53
N GLN A 130 -1.85 -17.99 0.81
CA GLN A 130 -0.40 -17.94 0.63
C GLN A 130 0.01 -17.73 -0.84
N ARG A 131 -0.67 -18.39 -1.79
CA ARG A 131 -0.40 -18.16 -3.22
C ARG A 131 -0.68 -16.70 -3.61
N TRP A 132 -1.82 -16.12 -3.19
CA TRP A 132 -2.12 -14.71 -3.42
C TRP A 132 -1.01 -13.80 -2.90
N LEU A 133 -0.60 -14.00 -1.65
CA LEU A 133 0.43 -13.21 -1.01
C LEU A 133 1.78 -13.26 -1.77
N ARG A 134 2.19 -14.47 -2.22
CA ARG A 134 3.45 -14.67 -2.95
C ARG A 134 3.39 -14.20 -4.40
N SER A 135 2.26 -14.42 -5.08
CA SER A 135 2.12 -14.13 -6.51
C SER A 135 1.99 -12.65 -6.80
N ALA A 136 1.33 -11.93 -5.92
CA ALA A 136 1.15 -10.49 -6.07
C ALA A 136 2.43 -9.68 -5.75
N GLY A 137 3.42 -10.31 -5.10
CA GLY A 137 4.70 -9.68 -4.77
C GLY A 137 4.51 -8.36 -4.01
N GLY A 138 5.15 -7.30 -4.51
CA GLY A 138 5.00 -5.95 -3.96
C GLY A 138 3.82 -5.15 -4.54
N ALA A 139 2.99 -5.73 -5.40
CA ALA A 139 1.89 -5.03 -6.06
C ALA A 139 0.59 -4.99 -5.24
N MET A 140 0.50 -5.76 -4.16
CA MET A 140 -0.59 -5.74 -3.18
C MET A 140 -0.03 -5.55 -1.77
N ASP A 141 -0.78 -4.83 -0.94
CA ASP A 141 -0.40 -4.56 0.46
C ASP A 141 -0.37 -5.82 1.35
N GLY A 142 -0.93 -6.92 0.89
CA GLY A 142 -1.04 -8.18 1.60
C GLY A 142 -2.44 -8.78 1.55
N VAL A 143 -2.73 -9.68 2.48
CA VAL A 143 -4.05 -10.29 2.65
C VAL A 143 -4.60 -9.97 4.05
N ILE A 144 -5.92 -9.90 4.15
CA ILE A 144 -6.60 -9.70 5.43
C ILE A 144 -7.22 -11.03 5.85
N ALA A 145 -6.71 -11.61 6.94
CA ALA A 145 -7.33 -12.74 7.61
C ALA A 145 -8.38 -12.22 8.61
N LYS A 146 -9.60 -12.75 8.53
CA LYS A 146 -10.71 -12.35 9.39
C LYS A 146 -11.30 -13.61 10.05
N ARG A 147 -11.68 -13.52 11.33
CA ARG A 147 -12.45 -14.56 11.99
C ARG A 147 -13.85 -14.63 11.39
N ALA A 148 -14.28 -15.85 11.03
CA ALA A 148 -15.53 -16.09 10.33
C ALA A 148 -16.76 -16.04 11.25
N ASP A 149 -16.55 -16.22 12.55
CA ASP A 149 -17.57 -16.32 13.60
C ASP A 149 -17.95 -14.98 14.25
N LEU A 150 -17.27 -13.87 13.91
CA LEU A 150 -17.50 -12.59 14.55
C LEU A 150 -18.48 -11.69 13.80
N GLU A 151 -19.22 -10.90 14.58
CA GLU A 151 -20.01 -9.77 14.12
C GLU A 151 -19.16 -8.68 13.43
N TYR A 152 -19.81 -7.75 12.75
CA TYR A 152 -19.15 -6.55 12.24
C TYR A 152 -18.99 -5.51 13.36
N ARG A 153 -17.76 -5.11 13.63
CA ARG A 153 -17.42 -4.07 14.60
C ARG A 153 -16.61 -2.98 13.95
N SER A 154 -17.24 -1.84 13.72
CA SER A 154 -16.55 -0.68 13.12
C SER A 154 -15.41 -0.19 14.02
N GLY A 155 -14.23 -0.02 13.41
CA GLY A 155 -13.03 0.46 14.13
C GLY A 155 -12.28 -0.59 14.95
N ASP A 156 -12.91 -1.71 15.32
CA ASP A 156 -12.27 -2.81 16.04
C ASP A 156 -11.43 -3.67 15.07
N ARG A 157 -10.24 -4.07 15.54
CA ARG A 157 -9.34 -4.98 14.82
C ARG A 157 -9.22 -6.35 15.48
N THR A 158 -9.94 -6.60 16.56
CA THR A 158 -10.03 -7.90 17.21
C THR A 158 -10.61 -8.91 16.21
N GLY A 159 -9.93 -10.00 15.95
CA GLY A 159 -10.38 -10.98 14.96
C GLY A 159 -10.06 -10.63 13.49
N MET A 160 -9.24 -9.60 13.24
CA MET A 160 -8.77 -9.24 11.91
C MET A 160 -7.26 -8.98 11.92
N GLN A 161 -6.52 -9.63 11.02
CA GLN A 161 -5.08 -9.46 10.88
C GLN A 161 -4.70 -9.15 9.44
N LYS A 162 -3.89 -8.10 9.23
CA LYS A 162 -3.25 -7.83 7.95
C LYS A 162 -1.92 -8.57 7.87
N ILE A 163 -1.82 -9.52 6.97
CA ILE A 163 -0.63 -10.32 6.71
C ILE A 163 0.07 -9.73 5.49
N LYS A 164 1.31 -9.25 5.69
CA LYS A 164 2.13 -8.64 4.65
C LYS A 164 3.30 -9.53 4.28
N LEU A 165 3.73 -9.47 3.02
CA LEU A 165 5.00 -10.06 2.60
C LEU A 165 6.12 -9.05 2.92
N LEU A 166 6.89 -9.32 3.96
CA LEU A 166 8.07 -8.54 4.29
C LEU A 166 9.26 -9.06 3.48
N ARG A 167 10.01 -8.14 2.90
CA ARG A 167 11.21 -8.38 2.11
C ARG A 167 12.40 -7.68 2.72
N THR A 168 13.61 -8.06 2.32
CA THR A 168 14.82 -7.38 2.74
C THR A 168 15.58 -6.81 1.55
N ALA A 169 16.33 -5.76 1.79
CA ALA A 169 17.25 -5.19 0.83
C ALA A 169 18.50 -4.67 1.56
N ASP A 170 19.65 -4.80 0.91
CA ASP A 170 20.87 -4.14 1.34
C ASP A 170 20.90 -2.73 0.77
N CYS A 171 21.00 -1.74 1.63
CA CYS A 171 20.99 -0.33 1.27
C CYS A 171 22.27 0.37 1.74
N VAL A 172 22.73 1.31 0.95
CA VAL A 172 23.80 2.24 1.36
C VAL A 172 23.18 3.30 2.27
N VAL A 173 23.84 3.64 3.36
CA VAL A 173 23.50 4.81 4.16
C VAL A 173 24.21 6.02 3.53
N GLY A 174 23.47 6.78 2.72
CA GLY A 174 23.99 7.97 2.04
C GLY A 174 23.86 9.26 2.84
N GLY A 175 23.23 9.20 4.02
CA GLY A 175 23.07 10.33 4.92
C GLY A 175 22.27 9.99 6.17
N PHE A 176 22.12 10.98 7.05
CA PHE A 176 21.27 10.87 8.23
C PHE A 176 20.57 12.18 8.56
N ARG A 177 19.55 12.11 9.41
CA ARG A 177 18.88 13.29 9.98
C ARG A 177 19.03 13.28 11.49
N TYR A 178 19.19 14.46 12.05
CA TYR A 178 19.04 14.65 13.48
C TYR A 178 17.57 14.50 13.92
N ALA A 179 17.37 14.14 15.15
CA ALA A 179 16.05 14.16 15.76
C ALA A 179 15.53 15.59 15.87
N SER A 180 14.22 15.77 15.74
CA SER A 180 13.58 17.11 15.82
C SER A 180 13.72 17.80 17.16
N LYS A 181 14.06 17.06 18.22
CA LYS A 181 14.33 17.57 19.55
C LYS A 181 15.60 16.90 20.09
N GLY A 182 16.50 17.70 20.67
CA GLY A 182 17.64 17.21 21.44
C GLY A 182 18.88 16.75 20.67
N GLY A 183 19.00 17.04 19.35
CA GLY A 183 20.27 16.84 18.60
C GLY A 183 20.73 15.38 18.41
N GLY A 184 19.94 14.39 18.84
CA GLY A 184 20.26 12.97 18.67
C GLY A 184 20.01 12.46 17.24
N LEU A 185 20.40 11.21 16.96
CA LEU A 185 20.11 10.57 15.67
C LEU A 185 18.58 10.37 15.49
N GLY A 186 18.03 10.95 14.43
CA GLY A 186 16.62 10.78 14.03
C GLY A 186 16.40 9.58 13.15
N SER A 187 17.07 9.56 11.97
CA SER A 187 16.93 8.49 10.98
C SER A 187 18.17 8.37 10.10
N LEU A 188 18.40 7.14 9.60
CA LEU A 188 19.33 6.88 8.52
C LEU A 188 18.62 7.08 7.17
N LEU A 189 19.28 7.69 6.20
CA LEU A 189 18.77 7.86 4.84
C LEU A 189 19.39 6.80 3.94
N LEU A 190 18.54 6.07 3.25
CA LEU A 190 18.89 4.85 2.52
C LEU A 190 18.99 5.13 1.03
N GLY A 191 20.00 4.55 0.39
CA GLY A 191 20.24 4.64 -1.03
C GLY A 191 20.38 3.30 -1.72
N LEU A 192 19.99 3.27 -3.00
CA LEU A 192 20.28 2.19 -3.93
C LEU A 192 20.88 2.76 -5.21
N TYR A 193 21.85 2.05 -5.76
CA TYR A 193 22.43 2.43 -7.04
C TYR A 193 21.48 2.13 -8.20
N ASP A 194 21.35 3.08 -9.11
CA ASP A 194 20.65 2.93 -10.38
C ASP A 194 21.50 2.19 -11.42
N GLY A 195 20.94 1.96 -12.62
CA GLY A 195 21.65 1.31 -13.73
C GLY A 195 22.81 2.16 -14.32
N LYS A 196 22.94 3.44 -13.92
CA LYS A 196 23.99 4.36 -14.34
C LYS A 196 25.06 4.58 -13.26
N GLY A 197 24.98 3.84 -12.16
CA GLY A 197 25.91 3.94 -11.03
C GLY A 197 25.72 5.18 -10.15
N LYS A 198 24.56 5.85 -10.22
CA LYS A 198 24.18 6.94 -9.32
C LYS A 198 23.45 6.41 -8.10
N LEU A 199 23.78 6.92 -6.91
CA LEU A 199 23.15 6.57 -5.66
C LEU A 199 21.91 7.45 -5.47
N ASP A 200 20.71 6.84 -5.56
CA ASP A 200 19.45 7.51 -5.35
C ASP A 200 18.94 7.28 -3.94
N HIS A 201 18.42 8.34 -3.31
CA HIS A 201 17.69 8.23 -2.06
C HIS A 201 16.36 7.44 -2.27
N VAL A 202 16.21 6.34 -1.55
CA VAL A 202 15.05 5.44 -1.69
C VAL A 202 14.18 5.34 -0.44
N GLY A 203 14.58 5.96 0.66
CA GLY A 203 13.80 5.94 1.90
C GLY A 203 14.65 6.13 3.15
N PHE A 204 14.07 5.81 4.29
CA PHE A 204 14.73 6.04 5.59
C PHE A 204 14.43 4.93 6.59
N CYS A 205 15.29 4.81 7.60
CA CYS A 205 15.12 3.95 8.76
C CYS A 205 15.19 4.79 10.04
N SER A 206 14.09 4.88 10.78
CA SER A 206 14.00 5.65 12.05
C SER A 206 13.78 4.76 13.27
N GLY A 207 13.35 3.52 13.10
CA GLY A 207 13.06 2.55 14.15
C GLY A 207 14.33 1.95 14.82
N LEU A 208 15.26 2.81 15.23
CA LEU A 208 16.49 2.44 15.91
C LEU A 208 16.30 2.53 17.43
N THR A 209 16.89 1.60 18.19
CA THR A 209 16.87 1.68 19.66
C THR A 209 17.65 2.89 20.15
N ALA A 210 17.32 3.41 21.33
CA ALA A 210 18.01 4.57 21.90
C ALA A 210 19.51 4.31 22.10
N GLY A 211 19.89 3.11 22.54
CA GLY A 211 21.30 2.71 22.67
C GLY A 211 22.06 2.77 21.35
N LEU A 212 21.45 2.18 20.29
CA LEU A 212 22.04 2.18 18.95
C LEU A 212 22.16 3.60 18.39
N LYS A 213 21.17 4.45 18.60
CA LYS A 213 21.22 5.86 18.19
C LYS A 213 22.39 6.62 18.82
N LYS A 214 22.59 6.42 20.12
CA LYS A 214 23.67 7.03 20.88
C LYS A 214 25.05 6.54 20.41
N GLU A 215 25.18 5.25 20.11
CA GLU A 215 26.41 4.65 19.60
C GLU A 215 26.75 5.10 18.17
N LEU A 216 25.74 5.18 17.30
CA LEU A 216 25.93 5.47 15.89
C LEU A 216 26.23 6.94 15.62
N LEU A 217 25.62 7.88 16.33
CA LEU A 217 25.71 9.30 16.00
C LEU A 217 27.15 9.80 15.85
N PRO A 218 28.07 9.58 16.81
CA PRO A 218 29.45 10.07 16.65
C PRO A 218 30.19 9.40 15.49
N LYS A 219 29.85 8.13 15.17
CA LYS A 219 30.42 7.43 14.02
C LYS A 219 29.94 8.03 12.70
N LEU A 220 28.65 8.40 12.62
CA LEU A 220 28.09 9.03 11.43
C LEU A 220 28.63 10.44 11.23
N GLU A 221 28.74 11.22 12.30
CA GLU A 221 29.31 12.57 12.25
C GLU A 221 30.75 12.57 11.73
N ALA A 222 31.56 11.58 12.13
CA ALA A 222 32.92 11.39 11.62
C ALA A 222 32.98 10.95 10.15
N MET A 223 31.85 10.51 9.57
CA MET A 223 31.75 10.06 8.17
C MET A 223 31.07 11.08 7.26
N VAL A 224 30.78 12.28 7.77
CA VAL A 224 30.11 13.34 6.97
C VAL A 224 30.99 13.74 5.80
N GLU A 225 30.48 13.51 4.60
CA GLU A 225 31.17 13.78 3.33
C GLU A 225 30.15 14.02 2.21
N PRO A 226 30.09 15.23 1.64
CA PRO A 226 29.26 15.50 0.46
C PRO A 226 29.75 14.73 -0.78
N PRO A 227 28.86 14.41 -1.73
CA PRO A 227 27.43 14.78 -1.76
C PRO A 227 26.51 13.78 -1.08
N GLY A 228 26.98 12.64 -0.56
CA GLY A 228 26.19 11.53 -0.04
C GLY A 228 25.42 10.80 -1.16
N PHE A 229 24.35 11.40 -1.68
CA PHE A 229 23.61 10.89 -2.84
C PHE A 229 24.09 11.57 -4.13
N THR A 230 24.36 10.77 -5.17
CA THR A 230 24.86 11.23 -6.47
C THR A 230 23.78 11.27 -7.56
N GLY A 231 22.61 10.69 -7.27
CA GLY A 231 21.40 10.75 -8.08
C GLY A 231 20.33 11.60 -7.40
N GLN A 232 19.15 11.02 -7.18
CA GLN A 232 18.06 11.71 -6.50
C GLN A 232 18.37 11.87 -5.00
N ALA A 233 18.45 13.11 -4.51
CA ALA A 233 18.71 13.44 -3.11
C ALA A 233 17.39 13.55 -2.29
N PRO A 234 17.46 13.48 -0.94
CA PRO A 234 16.33 13.82 -0.07
C PRO A 234 15.92 15.29 -0.25
N GLY A 235 14.64 15.60 -0.01
CA GLY A 235 14.13 16.98 -0.04
C GLY A 235 13.58 17.45 -1.38
N GLY A 236 13.54 16.61 -2.40
CA GLY A 236 12.85 16.93 -3.65
C GLY A 236 11.33 17.20 -3.43
N PRO A 237 10.68 17.94 -4.33
CA PRO A 237 9.27 18.29 -4.20
C PRO A 237 8.41 17.03 -4.11
N SER A 238 7.81 16.80 -2.96
CA SER A 238 6.85 15.74 -2.74
C SER A 238 5.69 16.29 -1.91
N ARG A 239 4.51 15.72 -2.05
CA ARG A 239 3.32 16.08 -1.26
C ARG A 239 3.57 15.95 0.27
N TRP A 240 4.58 15.21 0.66
CA TRP A 240 5.01 14.97 2.05
C TRP A 240 6.29 15.72 2.42
N SER A 241 6.84 16.53 1.51
CA SER A 241 8.01 17.34 1.81
C SER A 241 7.60 18.48 2.74
N THR A 242 8.23 18.54 3.90
CA THR A 242 8.21 19.69 4.81
C THR A 242 9.55 20.40 4.71
N GLU A 243 9.68 21.63 5.22
CA GLU A 243 10.96 22.33 5.29
C GLU A 243 12.08 21.47 5.91
N ARG A 244 11.72 20.59 6.84
CA ARG A 244 12.65 19.64 7.49
C ARG A 244 13.10 18.49 6.61
N THR A 245 12.45 18.20 5.48
CA THR A 245 12.88 17.11 4.60
C THR A 245 14.15 17.44 3.85
N GLY A 246 14.51 18.73 3.73
CA GLY A 246 15.77 19.21 3.18
C GLY A 246 16.93 19.19 4.17
N ASP A 247 16.67 19.02 5.47
CA ASP A 247 17.70 19.11 6.51
C ASP A 247 18.27 17.73 6.84
N TRP A 248 19.45 17.43 6.30
CA TRP A 248 20.15 16.14 6.47
C TRP A 248 21.65 16.30 6.29
N GLN A 249 22.42 15.36 6.88
CA GLN A 249 23.87 15.31 6.76
C GLN A 249 24.27 14.24 5.73
N PRO A 250 25.06 14.57 4.69
CA PRO A 250 25.55 13.63 3.72
C PRO A 250 26.65 12.74 4.31
N LEU A 251 26.69 11.48 3.89
CA LEU A 251 27.71 10.52 4.29
C LEU A 251 28.47 9.98 3.08
N ALA A 252 29.75 9.71 3.25
CA ALA A 252 30.48 8.87 2.32
C ALA A 252 29.73 7.54 2.13
N PRO A 253 29.48 7.07 0.89
CA PRO A 253 28.67 5.90 0.62
C PRO A 253 29.44 4.58 0.89
N LYS A 254 29.84 4.37 2.14
CA LYS A 254 30.63 3.21 2.60
C LYS A 254 29.83 2.29 3.53
N LEU A 255 28.89 2.84 4.28
CA LEU A 255 28.09 2.08 5.27
C LEU A 255 26.93 1.39 4.57
N VAL A 256 26.86 0.05 4.70
CA VAL A 256 25.78 -0.78 4.17
C VAL A 256 24.97 -1.38 5.30
N VAL A 257 23.66 -1.37 5.15
CA VAL A 257 22.70 -1.95 6.10
C VAL A 257 21.71 -2.85 5.38
N GLU A 258 21.32 -3.96 6.01
CA GLU A 258 20.18 -4.75 5.58
C GLU A 258 18.95 -4.22 6.31
N VAL A 259 17.92 -3.88 5.51
CA VAL A 259 16.65 -3.39 6.03
C VAL A 259 15.49 -4.26 5.58
N GLN A 260 14.49 -4.38 6.45
CA GLN A 260 13.22 -4.99 6.13
C GLN A 260 12.23 -3.92 5.67
N PHE A 261 11.49 -4.21 4.61
CA PHE A 261 10.48 -3.31 4.04
C PHE A 261 9.25 -4.10 3.57
N ASP A 262 8.13 -3.43 3.42
CA ASP A 262 6.89 -4.01 2.90
C ASP A 262 6.65 -3.67 1.42
N HIS A 263 6.87 -2.42 1.02
CA HIS A 263 6.51 -1.93 -0.31
C HIS A 263 7.59 -1.02 -0.88
N PHE A 264 7.92 -1.25 -2.17
CA PHE A 264 8.78 -0.39 -2.96
C PHE A 264 8.03 0.00 -4.23
N THR A 265 7.75 1.28 -4.41
CA THR A 265 7.00 1.82 -5.55
C THR A 265 7.45 3.25 -5.84
N GLY A 266 7.33 3.68 -7.10
CA GLY A 266 7.77 5.02 -7.49
C GLY A 266 9.26 5.29 -7.19
N GLY A 267 10.11 4.25 -7.18
CA GLY A 267 11.53 4.36 -6.91
C GLY A 267 11.92 4.51 -5.43
N ARG A 268 10.99 4.26 -4.48
CA ARG A 268 11.25 4.44 -3.05
C ARG A 268 10.44 3.49 -2.16
N PHE A 269 10.91 3.27 -0.94
CA PHE A 269 10.13 2.57 0.09
C PHE A 269 8.92 3.43 0.47
N ARG A 270 7.73 2.83 0.43
CA ARG A 270 6.48 3.53 0.74
C ARG A 270 6.37 3.91 2.21
N HIS A 271 6.90 3.08 3.09
CA HIS A 271 6.92 3.30 4.53
C HIS A 271 8.36 3.30 5.06
N GLY A 272 8.55 3.74 6.31
CA GLY A 272 9.81 3.58 6.99
C GLY A 272 10.23 2.12 7.07
N THR A 273 11.53 1.88 6.89
CA THR A 273 12.10 0.53 6.94
C THR A 273 12.54 0.17 8.36
N ARG A 274 12.74 -1.12 8.61
CA ARG A 274 13.31 -1.63 9.87
C ARG A 274 14.72 -2.11 9.63
N LEU A 275 15.68 -1.58 10.39
CA LEU A 275 17.06 -2.08 10.39
C LEU A 275 17.08 -3.53 10.92
N LEU A 276 17.74 -4.42 10.16
CA LEU A 276 18.01 -5.79 10.59
C LEU A 276 19.44 -5.93 11.10
N ARG A 277 20.42 -5.48 10.30
CA ARG A 277 21.86 -5.54 10.63
C ARG A 277 22.69 -4.63 9.77
N PHE A 278 23.91 -4.38 10.21
CA PHE A 278 24.96 -3.79 9.39
C PHE A 278 25.62 -4.86 8.50
N ARG A 279 26.06 -4.48 7.32
CA ARG A 279 26.65 -5.34 6.30
C ARG A 279 28.07 -4.89 5.94
N PRO A 280 29.06 -5.06 6.89
CA PRO A 280 30.45 -4.72 6.58
C PRO A 280 31.08 -5.63 5.51
N ASP A 281 30.47 -6.77 5.27
CA ASP A 281 30.82 -7.78 4.29
C ASP A 281 30.41 -7.42 2.87
N LYS A 282 29.56 -6.38 2.67
CA LYS A 282 28.97 -6.04 1.37
C LYS A 282 29.47 -4.71 0.84
N ALA A 283 29.91 -4.71 -0.42
CA ALA A 283 30.33 -3.48 -1.09
C ALA A 283 29.12 -2.59 -1.41
N ALA A 284 29.24 -1.29 -1.14
CA ALA A 284 28.16 -0.32 -1.36
C ALA A 284 27.61 -0.36 -2.81
N LYS A 285 28.45 -0.52 -3.82
CA LYS A 285 28.07 -0.58 -5.24
C LYS A 285 27.22 -1.81 -5.61
N GLU A 286 27.20 -2.84 -4.79
CA GLU A 286 26.32 -4.01 -4.98
C GLU A 286 24.89 -3.75 -4.53
N CYS A 287 24.65 -2.67 -3.78
CA CYS A 287 23.33 -2.27 -3.31
C CYS A 287 22.57 -1.57 -4.44
N THR A 288 22.03 -2.37 -5.37
CA THR A 288 21.36 -1.86 -6.57
C THR A 288 19.85 -1.99 -6.48
N ARG A 289 19.12 -1.21 -7.29
CA ARG A 289 17.67 -1.28 -7.43
C ARG A 289 17.14 -2.66 -7.85
N LYS A 290 17.95 -3.48 -8.49
CA LYS A 290 17.56 -4.86 -8.89
C LYS A 290 17.05 -5.73 -7.74
N GLN A 291 17.45 -5.44 -6.50
CA GLN A 291 16.99 -6.16 -5.31
C GLN A 291 15.51 -5.92 -5.01
N VAL A 292 14.99 -4.75 -5.37
CA VAL A 292 13.64 -4.29 -5.03
C VAL A 292 12.70 -4.25 -6.24
N ASP A 293 13.23 -4.20 -7.45
CA ASP A 293 12.51 -4.23 -8.72
C ASP A 293 12.07 -5.67 -9.05
N GLN A 294 11.28 -6.27 -8.15
CA GLN A 294 10.66 -7.56 -8.44
C GLN A 294 9.36 -7.33 -9.18
N GLU A 295 9.30 -7.80 -10.42
CA GLU A 295 8.04 -7.93 -11.14
C GLU A 295 7.11 -8.90 -10.40
N SER A 296 5.87 -8.47 -10.14
CA SER A 296 4.85 -9.37 -9.64
C SER A 296 4.57 -10.44 -10.70
N ARG A 297 4.62 -11.72 -10.31
CA ARG A 297 4.36 -12.85 -11.23
C ARG A 297 2.92 -12.89 -11.74
N VAL A 298 2.01 -12.30 -10.97
CA VAL A 298 0.59 -12.20 -11.29
C VAL A 298 0.13 -10.77 -11.01
N SER A 299 -0.57 -10.18 -11.98
CA SER A 299 -1.16 -8.85 -11.78
C SER A 299 -2.16 -8.88 -10.62
N PRO A 300 -2.20 -7.85 -9.73
CA PRO A 300 -3.26 -7.70 -8.74
C PRO A 300 -4.65 -7.81 -9.36
N MET A 301 -4.83 -7.26 -10.55
CA MET A 301 -6.10 -7.34 -11.28
C MET A 301 -6.48 -8.78 -11.66
N ALA A 302 -5.51 -9.65 -11.91
CA ALA A 302 -5.78 -11.07 -12.17
C ALA A 302 -6.20 -11.80 -10.89
N VAL A 303 -5.57 -11.48 -9.75
CA VAL A 303 -5.98 -12.01 -8.43
C VAL A 303 -7.42 -11.56 -8.10
N LEU A 304 -7.72 -10.28 -8.31
CA LEU A 304 -9.06 -9.70 -8.09
C LEU A 304 -10.12 -10.30 -9.04
N ALA A 305 -9.71 -10.77 -10.22
CA ALA A 305 -10.58 -11.48 -11.16
C ALA A 305 -10.70 -12.99 -10.87
N GLY A 306 -10.12 -13.50 -9.76
CA GLY A 306 -10.10 -14.92 -9.42
C GLY A 306 -9.19 -15.78 -10.31
N LYS A 307 -8.36 -15.16 -11.15
CA LYS A 307 -7.42 -15.82 -12.08
C LYS A 307 -6.04 -15.98 -11.42
N ASP A 308 -5.99 -16.65 -10.29
CA ASP A 308 -4.80 -16.81 -9.46
C ASP A 308 -3.95 -18.05 -9.80
N SER A 309 -4.33 -18.81 -10.82
CA SER A 309 -3.53 -19.91 -11.32
C SER A 309 -2.40 -19.40 -12.22
N ALA A 310 -1.17 -19.38 -11.72
CA ALA A 310 0.00 -19.45 -12.60
C ALA A 310 -0.21 -20.65 -13.54
N GLY A 311 -0.22 -20.38 -14.85
CA GLY A 311 -0.45 -21.40 -15.86
C GLY A 311 0.35 -22.66 -15.58
N LYS A 312 -0.26 -23.82 -15.73
CA LYS A 312 0.41 -25.11 -15.74
C LYS A 312 1.67 -24.97 -16.60
N ARG A 313 2.85 -25.12 -16.00
CA ARG A 313 4.05 -25.41 -16.78
C ARG A 313 3.70 -26.66 -17.59
N GLN A 314 3.56 -26.50 -18.88
CA GLN A 314 3.66 -27.63 -19.79
C GLN A 314 5.08 -28.17 -19.61
N SER A 315 5.18 -29.32 -18.94
CA SER A 315 6.35 -30.19 -19.01
C SER A 315 6.49 -30.63 -20.45
N LYS A 316 7.55 -30.21 -21.09
CA LYS A 316 8.20 -30.91 -22.17
C LYS A 316 9.53 -31.44 -21.67
#